data_0ed8eb22aa95cf1e5df54ebeddeb480f
#
_entry.id   0ed8eb22aa95cf1e5df54ebeddeb480f
#
_cell.length_a   1.000
_cell.length_b   1.000
_cell.length_c   1.000
_cell.angle_alpha   90.00
_cell.angle_beta   90.00
_cell.angle_gamma   90.00
#
_symmetry.space_group_name_H-M   'P 1'
#
loop_
_entity.id
_entity.type
_entity.pdbx_description
1 polymer ?
#
loop_
_entity_poly.entity_id
_entity_poly.type
_entity_poly.pdbx_seq_one_letter_code
_entity_poly.pdbx_strand_id
1 'polypeptide(L)'
;RGRGDVYKRQVEVLYMEKLVAEALDACPSARAEFTDTFMAESGIVNPMLEQAVREKLDAISDSYQFVLEAMGGYRYRDLELPRVSTTLSMMDNEDAKPDDLVLKPLPSSYFSRDPLASVGKGVLLHHMYWKQRDREVPFYEAIFKYHPDYAGTPIWYDHKNPWHIEGGDVLNINAHTLAIGISQRTEAAAIEELAKNLFWGSGNSEIDTVYAIKIPNGYAYMHLDTVCTMVDFDKFTVYPGIFETLRVYRLTRG
;
A
#
# COMPACT_ATOMS: atom_id res chain seq x y z
N ARG A 1 7.28 -21.16 9.30
CA ARG A 1 7.21 -22.18 8.24
C ARG A 1 6.32 -23.32 8.73
N GLY A 2 5.27 -23.67 8.05
CA GLY A 2 4.60 -24.96 8.15
C GLY A 2 3.15 -24.99 8.64
N ARG A 3 2.63 -24.03 9.39
CA ARG A 3 1.20 -24.05 9.79
C ARG A 3 0.25 -23.51 8.71
N GLY A 4 0.75 -22.72 7.77
CA GLY A 4 0.00 -22.24 6.60
C GLY A 4 -0.27 -23.34 5.55
N ASP A 5 0.46 -24.45 5.58
CA ASP A 5 0.40 -25.46 4.51
C ASP A 5 -0.88 -26.31 4.49
N VAL A 6 -1.61 -26.36 5.60
CA VAL A 6 -2.88 -27.09 5.66
C VAL A 6 -3.97 -26.39 4.83
N TYR A 7 -3.97 -25.07 4.83
CA TYR A 7 -4.91 -24.24 4.05
C TYR A 7 -4.46 -24.02 2.60
N LYS A 8 -3.17 -24.16 2.31
CA LYS A 8 -2.58 -23.99 0.97
C LYS A 8 -3.04 -25.01 -0.08
N ARG A 9 -3.69 -26.10 0.31
CA ARG A 9 -4.18 -27.10 -0.64
C ARG A 9 -5.36 -26.64 -1.51
N GLN A 10 -5.99 -25.51 -1.16
CA GLN A 10 -7.18 -24.99 -1.85
C GLN A 10 -6.97 -23.56 -2.40
N VAL A 11 -5.91 -22.86 -1.99
CA VAL A 11 -5.62 -21.49 -2.38
C VAL A 11 -4.14 -21.38 -2.68
N GLU A 12 -3.80 -20.79 -3.81
CA GLU A 12 -2.43 -20.43 -4.14
C GLU A 12 -1.99 -19.27 -3.22
N VAL A 13 -0.82 -19.43 -2.61
CA VAL A 13 -0.22 -18.39 -1.76
C VAL A 13 0.93 -17.76 -2.50
N LEU A 14 0.76 -16.48 -2.84
CA LEU A 14 1.76 -15.66 -3.51
C LEU A 14 2.53 -14.84 -2.48
N TYR A 15 3.80 -14.60 -2.75
CA TYR A 15 4.68 -13.82 -1.90
C TYR A 15 5.01 -12.51 -2.61
N MET A 16 4.66 -11.39 -1.98
CA MET A 16 4.83 -10.05 -2.55
C MET A 16 6.26 -9.81 -3.04
N GLU A 17 7.26 -10.15 -2.23
CA GLU A 17 8.68 -9.95 -2.56
C GLU A 17 9.13 -10.73 -3.81
N LYS A 18 8.51 -11.88 -4.07
CA LYS A 18 8.78 -12.67 -5.29
C LYS A 18 8.10 -12.03 -6.50
N LEU A 19 6.82 -11.67 -6.38
CA LEU A 19 6.10 -11.02 -7.47
C LEU A 19 6.74 -9.69 -7.88
N VAL A 20 7.23 -8.92 -6.91
CA VAL A 20 7.98 -7.69 -7.20
C VAL A 20 9.26 -8.01 -7.94
N ALA A 21 10.06 -8.98 -7.47
CA ALA A 21 11.30 -9.38 -8.15
C ALA A 21 11.03 -9.81 -9.61
N GLU A 22 10.00 -10.64 -9.83
CA GLU A 22 9.56 -11.07 -11.17
C GLU A 22 9.11 -9.88 -12.04
N ALA A 23 8.41 -8.90 -11.46
CA ALA A 23 8.02 -7.67 -12.14
C ALA A 23 9.23 -6.81 -12.55
N LEU A 24 10.24 -6.69 -11.67
CA LEU A 24 11.46 -5.94 -11.96
C LEU A 24 12.31 -6.62 -13.03
N ASP A 25 12.32 -7.94 -13.09
CA ASP A 25 13.04 -8.71 -14.10
C ASP A 25 12.33 -8.69 -15.48
N ALA A 26 11.01 -8.51 -15.49
CA ALA A 26 10.21 -8.52 -16.71
C ALA A 26 10.39 -7.28 -17.59
N CYS A 27 10.79 -6.13 -17.01
CA CYS A 27 10.90 -4.88 -17.75
C CYS A 27 12.16 -4.09 -17.33
N PRO A 28 13.05 -3.73 -18.30
CA PRO A 28 14.29 -3.01 -17.99
C PRO A 28 14.12 -1.68 -17.24
N SER A 29 12.99 -0.97 -17.45
CA SER A 29 12.72 0.30 -16.77
C SER A 29 12.05 0.13 -15.39
N ALA A 30 11.50 -1.06 -15.09
CA ALA A 30 10.72 -1.29 -13.89
C ALA A 30 11.51 -0.99 -12.61
N ARG A 31 12.77 -1.40 -12.57
CA ARG A 31 13.63 -1.21 -11.41
C ARG A 31 13.91 0.26 -11.12
N ALA A 32 14.24 1.03 -12.16
CA ALA A 32 14.51 2.46 -12.01
C ALA A 32 13.25 3.21 -11.53
N GLU A 33 12.09 2.94 -12.16
CA GLU A 33 10.83 3.56 -11.78
C GLU A 33 10.38 3.16 -10.36
N PHE A 34 10.56 1.88 -9.99
CA PHE A 34 10.31 1.43 -8.62
C PHE A 34 11.20 2.18 -7.63
N THR A 35 12.51 2.26 -7.90
CA THR A 35 13.46 2.95 -7.02
C THR A 35 13.07 4.42 -6.86
N ASP A 36 12.70 5.10 -7.93
CA ASP A 36 12.28 6.51 -7.88
C ASP A 36 11.02 6.70 -7.04
N THR A 37 9.98 5.90 -7.26
CA THR A 37 8.74 5.98 -6.48
C THR A 37 8.98 5.64 -5.01
N PHE A 38 9.73 4.56 -4.73
CA PHE A 38 10.04 4.13 -3.37
C PHE A 38 10.88 5.16 -2.61
N MET A 39 11.88 5.76 -3.27
CA MET A 39 12.73 6.78 -2.65
C MET A 39 11.99 8.10 -2.42
N ALA A 40 11.06 8.49 -3.30
CA ALA A 40 10.19 9.66 -3.07
C ALA A 40 9.37 9.54 -1.78
N GLU A 41 8.98 8.32 -1.41
CA GLU A 41 8.24 8.02 -0.18
C GLU A 41 9.15 7.67 1.01
N SER A 42 10.48 7.61 0.83
CA SER A 42 11.43 7.20 1.88
C SER A 42 11.44 8.09 3.10
N GLY A 43 11.11 9.37 2.91
CA GLY A 43 11.23 10.40 3.94
C GLY A 43 12.67 10.85 4.19
N ILE A 44 13.63 10.42 3.36
CA ILE A 44 15.02 10.88 3.42
C ILE A 44 15.08 12.28 2.80
N VAL A 45 15.38 13.28 3.60
CA VAL A 45 15.43 14.70 3.16
C VAL A 45 16.83 15.09 2.72
N ASN A 46 17.86 14.46 3.28
CA ASN A 46 19.25 14.77 2.98
C ASN A 46 19.67 14.15 1.65
N PRO A 47 20.02 14.94 0.61
CA PRO A 47 20.34 14.42 -0.73
C PRO A 47 21.54 13.47 -0.76
N MET A 48 22.52 13.68 0.13
CA MET A 48 23.68 12.78 0.22
C MET A 48 23.29 11.40 0.75
N LEU A 49 22.42 11.35 1.76
CA LEU A 49 21.91 10.07 2.29
C LEU A 49 21.01 9.37 1.27
N GLU A 50 20.17 10.13 0.56
CA GLU A 50 19.36 9.59 -0.51
C GLU A 50 20.22 8.96 -1.61
N GLN A 51 21.26 9.67 -2.05
CA GLN A 51 22.20 9.19 -3.05
C GLN A 51 22.93 7.92 -2.59
N ALA A 52 23.43 7.90 -1.35
CA ALA A 52 24.11 6.73 -0.81
C ALA A 52 23.20 5.50 -0.72
N VAL A 53 21.92 5.69 -0.38
CA VAL A 53 20.92 4.60 -0.38
C VAL A 53 20.67 4.10 -1.80
N ARG A 54 20.51 5.00 -2.78
CA ARG A 54 20.34 4.63 -4.20
C ARG A 54 21.53 3.82 -4.71
N GLU A 55 22.74 4.31 -4.50
CA GLU A 55 23.99 3.62 -4.91
C GLU A 55 24.08 2.21 -4.29
N LYS A 56 23.71 2.09 -3.01
CA LYS A 56 23.68 0.81 -2.31
C LYS A 56 22.65 -0.17 -2.94
N LEU A 57 21.46 0.31 -3.25
CA LEU A 57 20.43 -0.48 -3.91
C LEU A 57 20.83 -0.86 -5.34
N ASP A 58 21.40 0.07 -6.11
CA ASP A 58 21.81 -0.14 -7.48
C ASP A 58 22.97 -1.13 -7.65
N ALA A 59 23.81 -1.26 -6.62
CA ALA A 59 24.88 -2.24 -6.58
C ALA A 59 24.39 -3.70 -6.48
N ILE A 60 23.12 -3.94 -6.15
CA ILE A 60 22.55 -5.27 -6.02
C ILE A 60 22.03 -5.71 -7.39
N SER A 61 22.60 -6.75 -7.98
CA SER A 61 22.19 -7.26 -9.29
C SER A 61 20.95 -8.16 -9.25
N ASP A 62 20.78 -8.94 -8.19
CA ASP A 62 19.66 -9.86 -8.01
C ASP A 62 18.39 -9.11 -7.56
N SER A 63 17.31 -9.22 -8.33
CA SER A 63 16.08 -8.47 -8.06
C SER A 63 15.39 -8.91 -6.76
N TYR A 64 15.47 -10.19 -6.39
CA TYR A 64 14.86 -10.64 -5.14
C TYR A 64 15.62 -10.10 -3.93
N GLN A 65 16.97 -10.13 -3.97
CA GLN A 65 17.79 -9.54 -2.92
C GLN A 65 17.60 -8.02 -2.84
N PHE A 66 17.49 -7.35 -3.98
CA PHE A 66 17.18 -5.91 -4.04
C PHE A 66 15.87 -5.58 -3.31
N VAL A 67 14.81 -6.35 -3.56
CA VAL A 67 13.50 -6.18 -2.90
C VAL A 67 13.63 -6.37 -1.38
N LEU A 68 14.34 -7.41 -0.94
CA LEU A 68 14.54 -7.66 0.48
C LEU A 68 15.33 -6.53 1.17
N GLU A 69 16.35 -5.99 0.52
CA GLU A 69 17.14 -4.87 1.04
C GLU A 69 16.30 -3.57 1.12
N ALA A 70 15.49 -3.28 0.09
CA ALA A 70 14.56 -2.16 0.11
C ALA A 70 13.54 -2.26 1.27
N MET A 71 13.04 -3.47 1.55
CA MET A 71 12.15 -3.73 2.68
C MET A 71 12.85 -3.64 4.04
N GLY A 72 14.11 -4.08 4.11
CA GLY A 72 14.91 -4.15 5.34
C GLY A 72 15.44 -2.81 5.82
N GLY A 73 15.65 -1.89 4.89
CA GLY A 73 16.20 -0.56 5.15
C GLY A 73 17.70 -0.57 5.45
N TYR A 74 18.26 0.60 5.73
CA TYR A 74 19.71 0.80 5.95
C TYR A 74 19.99 1.68 7.16
N ARG A 75 21.09 1.36 7.84
CA ARG A 75 21.69 2.18 8.90
C ARG A 75 22.86 2.98 8.34
N TYR A 76 23.32 4.00 9.09
CA TYR A 76 24.52 4.77 8.71
C TYR A 76 25.73 3.89 8.44
N ARG A 77 25.96 2.86 9.25
CA ARG A 77 27.09 1.91 9.08
C ARG A 77 27.03 1.06 7.80
N ASP A 78 25.85 0.95 7.19
CA ASP A 78 25.62 0.13 5.99
C ASP A 78 25.93 0.91 4.71
N LEU A 79 26.15 2.24 4.83
CA LEU A 79 26.34 3.15 3.72
C LEU A 79 27.78 3.64 3.63
N GLU A 80 28.26 3.83 2.41
CA GLU A 80 29.56 4.44 2.13
C GLU A 80 29.40 5.96 2.08
N LEU A 81 29.58 6.62 3.23
CA LEU A 81 29.44 8.05 3.35
C LEU A 81 30.80 8.75 3.34
N PRO A 82 30.91 9.97 2.79
CA PRO A 82 32.12 10.77 2.87
C PRO A 82 32.54 11.03 4.31
N ARG A 83 33.83 10.89 4.60
CA ARG A 83 34.37 11.09 5.96
C ARG A 83 34.49 12.54 6.39
N VAL A 84 34.38 13.46 5.45
CA VAL A 84 34.55 14.90 5.69
C VAL A 84 33.35 15.63 5.15
N SER A 85 32.73 16.43 5.99
CA SER A 85 31.60 17.29 5.59
C SER A 85 32.09 18.40 4.68
N THR A 86 31.57 18.44 3.44
CA THR A 86 31.89 19.47 2.45
C THR A 86 30.75 20.46 2.24
N THR A 87 29.56 20.15 2.79
CA THR A 87 28.37 21.01 2.72
C THR A 87 27.67 21.08 4.08
N LEU A 88 26.87 22.10 4.31
CA LEU A 88 26.11 22.25 5.56
C LEU A 88 25.14 21.10 5.79
N SER A 89 24.54 20.57 4.74
CA SER A 89 23.65 19.40 4.84
C SER A 89 24.35 18.12 5.30
N MET A 90 25.67 18.02 5.09
CA MET A 90 26.47 16.90 5.62
C MET A 90 26.71 17.05 7.13
N MET A 91 26.75 18.29 7.64
CA MET A 91 26.96 18.53 9.07
C MET A 91 25.79 18.05 9.93
N ASP A 92 24.58 17.98 9.36
CA ASP A 92 23.40 17.45 10.04
C ASP A 92 23.56 15.97 10.47
N ASN A 93 24.56 15.28 9.90
CA ASN A 93 24.83 13.87 10.19
C ASN A 93 26.03 13.66 11.11
N GLU A 94 26.72 14.73 11.56
CA GLU A 94 27.94 14.60 12.39
C GLU A 94 27.66 13.94 13.74
N ASP A 95 26.45 14.11 14.29
CA ASP A 95 26.01 13.48 15.54
C ASP A 95 25.36 12.09 15.33
N ALA A 96 25.23 11.65 14.10
CA ALA A 96 24.58 10.37 13.77
C ALA A 96 25.43 9.20 14.24
N LYS A 97 24.77 8.22 14.84
CA LYS A 97 25.41 6.99 15.29
C LYS A 97 25.39 5.93 14.20
N PRO A 98 26.36 5.03 14.15
CA PRO A 98 26.40 3.95 13.16
C PRO A 98 25.12 3.12 13.08
N ASP A 99 24.41 2.98 14.21
CA ASP A 99 23.19 2.19 14.31
C ASP A 99 21.89 2.96 14.01
N ASP A 100 21.96 4.27 13.82
CA ASP A 100 20.80 5.07 13.46
C ASP A 100 20.29 4.70 12.05
N LEU A 101 18.98 4.71 11.88
CA LEU A 101 18.34 4.35 10.61
C LEU A 101 18.35 5.52 9.65
N VAL A 102 18.89 5.32 8.45
CA VAL A 102 18.78 6.24 7.30
C VAL A 102 17.54 5.90 6.49
N LEU A 103 17.45 4.67 6.02
CA LEU A 103 16.24 4.12 5.43
C LEU A 103 15.59 3.20 6.45
N LYS A 104 14.40 3.57 6.92
CA LYS A 104 13.67 2.75 7.89
C LYS A 104 13.16 1.46 7.22
N PRO A 105 13.16 0.30 7.90
CA PRO A 105 12.49 -0.89 7.38
C PRO A 105 10.99 -0.63 7.18
N LEU A 106 10.34 -1.43 6.33
CA LEU A 106 8.89 -1.36 6.20
C LEU A 106 8.22 -1.82 7.49
N PRO A 107 7.40 -0.97 8.15
CA PRO A 107 6.94 -1.25 9.50
C PRO A 107 5.88 -2.34 9.57
N SER A 108 5.09 -2.50 8.50
CA SER A 108 3.84 -3.25 8.57
C SER A 108 3.52 -4.04 7.29
N SER A 109 4.51 -4.37 6.48
CA SER A 109 4.34 -5.05 5.18
C SER A 109 3.63 -6.42 5.26
N TYR A 110 3.53 -7.03 6.44
CA TYR A 110 2.74 -8.25 6.65
C TYR A 110 1.22 -8.00 6.72
N PHE A 111 0.78 -6.74 6.87
CA PHE A 111 -0.61 -6.31 6.71
C PHE A 111 -0.88 -5.93 5.25
N SER A 112 -0.91 -6.89 4.36
CA SER A 112 -1.06 -6.69 2.92
C SER A 112 -2.43 -6.15 2.51
N ARG A 113 -3.42 -6.23 3.40
CA ARG A 113 -4.77 -5.73 3.14
C ARG A 113 -4.85 -4.21 3.09
N ASP A 114 -4.08 -3.52 3.95
CA ASP A 114 -4.21 -2.07 4.08
C ASP A 114 -3.71 -1.29 2.84
N PRO A 115 -2.55 -1.63 2.23
CA PRO A 115 -2.05 -0.91 1.06
C PRO A 115 -2.71 -1.30 -0.27
N LEU A 116 -3.47 -2.42 -0.30
CA LEU A 116 -4.07 -2.95 -1.51
C LEU A 116 -5.44 -3.57 -1.26
N ALA A 117 -6.41 -3.32 -2.14
CA ALA A 117 -7.66 -4.06 -2.19
C ALA A 117 -7.99 -4.50 -3.62
N SER A 118 -8.51 -5.73 -3.77
CA SER A 118 -9.06 -6.22 -5.03
C SER A 118 -10.54 -5.90 -5.10
N VAL A 119 -10.99 -5.32 -6.23
CA VAL A 119 -12.39 -4.99 -6.49
C VAL A 119 -12.77 -5.43 -7.89
N GLY A 120 -13.64 -6.43 -7.98
CA GLY A 120 -13.99 -7.04 -9.26
C GLY A 120 -12.73 -7.53 -10.00
N LYS A 121 -12.51 -7.04 -11.22
CA LYS A 121 -11.35 -7.40 -12.06
C LYS A 121 -10.16 -6.44 -11.92
N GLY A 122 -10.21 -5.51 -11.00
CA GLY A 122 -9.15 -4.52 -10.81
C GLY A 122 -8.77 -4.36 -9.35
N VAL A 123 -7.92 -3.39 -9.10
CA VAL A 123 -7.31 -3.13 -7.79
C VAL A 123 -7.36 -1.66 -7.41
N LEU A 124 -7.24 -1.42 -6.12
CA LEU A 124 -6.98 -0.12 -5.54
C LEU A 124 -5.56 -0.14 -4.99
N LEU A 125 -4.75 0.84 -5.37
CA LEU A 125 -3.47 1.13 -4.73
C LEU A 125 -3.73 2.30 -3.76
N HIS A 126 -3.59 2.04 -2.49
CA HIS A 126 -4.07 2.94 -1.46
C HIS A 126 -3.06 4.05 -1.13
N HIS A 127 -3.54 5.25 -0.84
CA HIS A 127 -2.80 6.29 -0.14
C HIS A 127 -2.99 6.05 1.35
N MET A 128 -1.91 5.74 2.05
CA MET A 128 -1.99 5.34 3.45
C MET A 128 -2.16 6.56 4.36
N TYR A 129 -2.91 6.41 5.45
CA TYR A 129 -3.06 7.46 6.46
C TYR A 129 -1.72 7.80 7.13
N TRP A 130 -0.91 6.78 7.45
CA TRP A 130 0.42 6.98 7.99
C TRP A 130 1.46 7.04 6.88
N LYS A 131 2.04 8.21 6.67
CA LYS A 131 3.01 8.44 5.60
C LYS A 131 4.17 7.42 5.56
N GLN A 132 4.61 6.91 6.71
CA GLN A 132 5.64 5.88 6.74
C GLN A 132 5.22 4.56 6.09
N ARG A 133 3.92 4.33 5.87
CA ARG A 133 3.37 3.17 5.18
C ARG A 133 3.18 3.39 3.68
N ASP A 134 3.25 4.63 3.18
CA ASP A 134 3.15 4.89 1.74
C ASP A 134 4.24 4.16 0.96
N ARG A 135 5.40 3.93 1.58
CA ARG A 135 6.49 3.13 0.99
C ARG A 135 6.14 1.65 0.74
N GLU A 136 5.05 1.14 1.30
CA GLU A 136 4.59 -0.23 1.04
C GLU A 136 3.90 -0.32 -0.35
N VAL A 137 3.30 0.77 -0.81
CA VAL A 137 2.46 0.79 -2.02
C VAL A 137 3.25 0.64 -3.33
N PRO A 138 4.46 1.22 -3.51
CA PRO A 138 5.28 1.02 -4.70
C PRO A 138 5.56 -0.46 -5.05
N PHE A 139 5.61 -1.35 -4.06
CA PHE A 139 5.77 -2.79 -4.28
C PHE A 139 4.58 -3.37 -5.04
N TYR A 140 3.36 -2.98 -4.68
CA TYR A 140 2.14 -3.40 -5.38
C TYR A 140 2.00 -2.68 -6.72
N GLU A 141 2.36 -1.39 -6.81
CA GLU A 141 2.37 -0.65 -8.09
C GLU A 141 3.27 -1.38 -9.11
N ALA A 142 4.46 -1.80 -8.72
CA ALA A 142 5.38 -2.53 -9.59
C ALA A 142 4.76 -3.85 -10.11
N ILE A 143 4.07 -4.61 -9.26
CA ILE A 143 3.41 -5.86 -9.65
C ILE A 143 2.35 -5.56 -10.73
N PHE A 144 1.41 -4.64 -10.48
CA PHE A 144 0.31 -4.39 -11.42
C PHE A 144 0.71 -3.62 -12.67
N LYS A 145 1.89 -3.02 -12.67
CA LYS A 145 2.43 -2.31 -13.83
C LYS A 145 3.31 -3.20 -14.72
N TYR A 146 4.09 -4.11 -14.14
CA TYR A 146 5.16 -4.80 -14.86
C TYR A 146 5.11 -6.33 -14.79
N HIS A 147 4.48 -6.94 -13.79
CA HIS A 147 4.47 -8.39 -13.67
C HIS A 147 3.71 -9.03 -14.85
N PRO A 148 4.26 -10.07 -15.53
CA PRO A 148 3.64 -10.65 -16.72
C PRO A 148 2.18 -11.09 -16.55
N ASP A 149 1.82 -11.61 -15.38
CA ASP A 149 0.47 -12.12 -15.11
C ASP A 149 -0.51 -11.04 -14.63
N TYR A 150 -0.01 -9.88 -14.16
CA TYR A 150 -0.84 -8.84 -13.53
C TYR A 150 -0.80 -7.49 -14.24
N ALA A 151 0.16 -7.27 -15.14
CA ALA A 151 0.22 -6.04 -15.92
C ALA A 151 -1.06 -5.85 -16.75
N GLY A 152 -1.58 -4.61 -16.74
CA GLY A 152 -2.84 -4.30 -17.40
C GLY A 152 -4.10 -4.52 -16.55
N THR A 153 -3.97 -4.99 -15.30
CA THR A 153 -5.06 -4.99 -14.34
C THR A 153 -5.56 -3.55 -14.12
N PRO A 154 -6.87 -3.27 -14.23
CA PRO A 154 -7.41 -1.95 -13.99
C PRO A 154 -7.08 -1.45 -12.58
N ILE A 155 -6.59 -0.24 -12.46
CA ILE A 155 -6.35 0.44 -11.18
C ILE A 155 -7.49 1.43 -10.98
N TRP A 156 -8.38 1.14 -10.02
CA TRP A 156 -9.54 1.98 -9.73
C TRP A 156 -9.21 3.16 -8.83
N TYR A 157 -8.15 3.06 -8.04
CA TYR A 157 -7.65 4.11 -7.17
C TYR A 157 -6.13 4.09 -7.19
N ASP A 158 -5.51 5.26 -7.39
CA ASP A 158 -4.06 5.42 -7.41
C ASP A 158 -3.61 6.11 -6.11
N HIS A 159 -2.57 5.59 -5.48
CA HIS A 159 -2.01 6.14 -4.24
C HIS A 159 -1.49 7.58 -4.37
N LYS A 160 -1.32 8.07 -5.60
CA LYS A 160 -0.96 9.48 -5.88
C LYS A 160 -2.11 10.46 -5.67
N ASN A 161 -3.33 9.98 -5.45
CA ASN A 161 -4.44 10.82 -5.02
C ASN A 161 -4.14 11.42 -3.64
N PRO A 162 -4.61 12.67 -3.38
CA PRO A 162 -4.29 13.34 -2.11
C PRO A 162 -5.05 12.81 -0.90
N TRP A 163 -6.10 12.00 -1.09
CA TRP A 163 -6.95 11.50 -0.03
C TRP A 163 -6.62 10.07 0.34
N HIS A 164 -6.55 9.78 1.66
CA HIS A 164 -6.24 8.43 2.11
C HIS A 164 -7.45 7.50 2.08
N ILE A 165 -7.15 6.26 1.75
CA ILE A 165 -8.03 5.10 1.83
C ILE A 165 -7.19 3.88 2.21
N GLU A 166 -7.69 3.03 3.09
CA GLU A 166 -7.04 1.78 3.49
C GLU A 166 -7.97 0.58 3.31
N GLY A 167 -7.43 -0.57 2.98
CA GLY A 167 -8.20 -1.75 2.57
C GLY A 167 -9.05 -2.39 3.66
N GLY A 168 -8.75 -2.14 4.93
CA GLY A 168 -9.62 -2.54 6.03
C GLY A 168 -10.99 -1.86 6.03
N ASP A 169 -11.10 -0.73 5.31
CA ASP A 169 -12.39 -0.06 5.07
C ASP A 169 -13.12 -0.57 3.83
N VAL A 170 -12.49 -1.32 2.93
CA VAL A 170 -13.08 -1.74 1.66
C VAL A 170 -13.62 -3.16 1.75
N LEU A 171 -14.94 -3.30 1.74
CA LEU A 171 -15.63 -4.59 1.80
C LEU A 171 -16.36 -4.86 0.47
N ASN A 172 -15.99 -5.95 -0.20
CA ASN A 172 -16.73 -6.48 -1.35
C ASN A 172 -17.99 -7.19 -0.85
N ILE A 173 -19.16 -6.60 -1.04
CA ILE A 173 -20.44 -7.19 -0.63
C ILE A 173 -20.90 -8.23 -1.66
N ASN A 174 -20.80 -7.87 -2.94
CA ASN A 174 -21.06 -8.77 -4.07
C ASN A 174 -20.40 -8.22 -5.35
N ALA A 175 -20.66 -8.81 -6.51
CA ALA A 175 -20.08 -8.42 -7.79
C ALA A 175 -20.38 -6.96 -8.20
N HIS A 176 -21.43 -6.35 -7.66
CA HIS A 176 -21.91 -5.03 -8.06
C HIS A 176 -21.86 -3.99 -6.93
N THR A 177 -21.55 -4.42 -5.70
CA THR A 177 -21.73 -3.58 -4.51
C THR A 177 -20.50 -3.59 -3.61
N LEU A 178 -20.03 -2.41 -3.26
CA LEU A 178 -19.03 -2.20 -2.21
C LEU A 178 -19.66 -1.57 -0.97
N ALA A 179 -19.10 -1.88 0.20
CA ALA A 179 -19.28 -1.08 1.40
C ALA A 179 -17.91 -0.53 1.83
N ILE A 180 -17.81 0.78 2.03
CA ILE A 180 -16.55 1.44 2.33
C ILE A 180 -16.71 2.30 3.58
N GLY A 181 -15.84 2.10 4.56
CA GLY A 181 -15.82 2.89 5.78
C GLY A 181 -15.34 4.32 5.57
N ILE A 182 -16.05 5.31 6.14
CA ILE A 182 -15.50 6.63 6.41
C ILE A 182 -14.99 6.56 7.86
N SER A 183 -13.68 6.47 8.02
CA SER A 183 -13.02 6.14 9.28
C SER A 183 -11.90 7.13 9.62
N GLN A 184 -11.05 6.78 10.58
CA GLN A 184 -9.79 7.49 10.80
C GLN A 184 -8.84 7.38 9.60
N ARG A 185 -8.91 6.27 8.85
CA ARG A 185 -7.96 5.88 7.80
C ARG A 185 -8.46 6.13 6.39
N THR A 186 -9.76 6.36 6.23
CA THR A 186 -10.38 6.55 4.91
C THR A 186 -11.25 7.80 4.90
N GLU A 187 -10.93 8.70 3.97
CA GLU A 187 -11.63 9.97 3.77
C GLU A 187 -12.82 9.81 2.83
N ALA A 188 -13.88 10.58 3.06
CA ALA A 188 -15.05 10.58 2.18
C ALA A 188 -14.70 10.99 0.74
N ALA A 189 -13.76 11.93 0.56
CA ALA A 189 -13.30 12.36 -0.76
C ALA A 189 -12.60 11.23 -1.55
N ALA A 190 -11.87 10.35 -0.87
CA ALA A 190 -11.30 9.16 -1.50
C ALA A 190 -12.37 8.22 -2.04
N ILE A 191 -13.47 8.03 -1.27
CA ILE A 191 -14.60 7.20 -1.68
C ILE A 191 -15.32 7.81 -2.90
N GLU A 192 -15.50 9.12 -2.93
CA GLU A 192 -16.11 9.82 -4.08
C GLU A 192 -15.26 9.67 -5.35
N GLU A 193 -13.94 9.82 -5.23
CA GLU A 193 -13.04 9.64 -6.37
C GLU A 193 -13.02 8.18 -6.86
N LEU A 194 -12.94 7.23 -5.95
CA LEU A 194 -13.07 5.81 -6.28
C LEU A 194 -14.40 5.50 -6.97
N ALA A 195 -15.51 6.01 -6.45
CA ALA A 195 -16.83 5.79 -7.04
C ALA A 195 -16.92 6.36 -8.47
N LYS A 196 -16.34 7.54 -8.73
CA LYS A 196 -16.27 8.10 -10.09
C LYS A 196 -15.51 7.16 -11.03
N ASN A 197 -14.36 6.65 -10.60
CA ASN A 197 -13.54 5.76 -11.42
C ASN A 197 -14.25 4.42 -11.68
N LEU A 198 -14.95 3.87 -10.68
CA LEU A 198 -15.73 2.65 -10.82
C LEU A 198 -16.94 2.82 -11.73
N PHE A 199 -17.65 3.96 -11.64
CA PHE A 199 -18.90 4.17 -12.35
C PHE A 199 -18.69 4.63 -13.79
N TRP A 200 -17.69 5.46 -14.05
CA TRP A 200 -17.49 6.13 -15.35
C TRP A 200 -16.07 6.00 -15.90
N GLY A 201 -15.15 5.35 -15.18
CA GLY A 201 -13.79 5.12 -15.65
C GLY A 201 -13.71 4.12 -16.82
N SER A 202 -12.64 4.18 -17.58
CA SER A 202 -12.40 3.38 -18.78
C SER A 202 -12.27 1.88 -18.55
N GLY A 203 -12.07 1.45 -17.29
CA GLY A 203 -11.83 0.04 -16.92
C GLY A 203 -13.07 -0.86 -16.97
N ASN A 204 -14.28 -0.34 -17.27
CA ASN A 204 -15.53 -1.09 -17.31
C ASN A 204 -15.79 -1.93 -16.05
N SER A 205 -15.80 -1.28 -14.88
CA SER A 205 -16.17 -1.91 -13.63
C SER A 205 -17.63 -2.39 -13.63
N GLU A 206 -17.88 -3.52 -12.99
CA GLU A 206 -19.24 -4.04 -12.77
C GLU A 206 -19.89 -3.44 -11.51
N ILE A 207 -19.14 -2.68 -10.72
CA ILE A 207 -19.67 -2.00 -9.53
C ILE A 207 -20.57 -0.85 -9.95
N ASP A 208 -21.79 -0.85 -9.46
CA ASP A 208 -22.82 0.17 -9.69
C ASP A 208 -23.31 0.84 -8.41
N THR A 209 -22.98 0.27 -7.26
CA THR A 209 -23.40 0.76 -5.94
C THR A 209 -22.22 0.76 -4.95
N VAL A 210 -22.03 1.88 -4.28
CA VAL A 210 -21.09 2.03 -3.17
C VAL A 210 -21.84 2.56 -1.94
N TYR A 211 -21.80 1.83 -0.84
CA TYR A 211 -22.25 2.28 0.46
C TYR A 211 -21.08 2.88 1.25
N ALA A 212 -21.10 4.18 1.46
CA ALA A 212 -20.14 4.85 2.34
C ALA A 212 -20.70 4.85 3.78
N ILE A 213 -20.01 4.17 4.67
CA ILE A 213 -20.46 3.89 6.04
C ILE A 213 -19.60 4.68 7.01
N LYS A 214 -20.19 5.73 7.62
CA LYS A 214 -19.47 6.53 8.60
C LYS A 214 -19.47 5.82 9.95
N ILE A 215 -18.29 5.46 10.41
CA ILE A 215 -18.04 4.89 11.74
C ILE A 215 -17.42 5.95 12.67
N PRO A 216 -17.43 5.72 14.00
CA PRO A 216 -16.77 6.63 14.94
C PRO A 216 -15.28 6.78 14.61
N ASN A 217 -14.77 8.01 14.71
CA ASN A 217 -13.35 8.28 14.48
C ASN A 217 -12.55 7.97 15.75
N GLY A 218 -11.57 7.09 15.65
CA GLY A 218 -10.70 6.74 16.77
C GLY A 218 -9.92 5.44 16.51
N TYR A 219 -8.83 5.28 17.24
CA TYR A 219 -7.96 4.11 17.11
C TYR A 219 -8.67 2.77 17.32
N ALA A 220 -9.67 2.73 18.22
CA ALA A 220 -10.47 1.53 18.47
C ALA A 220 -11.38 1.14 17.29
N TYR A 221 -11.65 2.10 16.39
CA TYR A 221 -12.50 1.92 15.19
C TYR A 221 -11.70 2.24 13.94
N MET A 222 -10.48 1.71 13.87
CA MET A 222 -9.49 2.05 12.85
C MET A 222 -10.03 1.93 11.43
N HIS A 223 -10.71 0.80 11.13
CA HIS A 223 -11.32 0.49 9.85
C HIS A 223 -12.74 -0.07 10.03
N LEU A 224 -13.51 -0.11 8.94
CA LEU A 224 -14.85 -0.72 8.93
C LEU A 224 -14.82 -2.19 9.34
N ASP A 225 -13.82 -2.96 8.91
CA ASP A 225 -13.70 -4.38 9.23
C ASP A 225 -13.43 -4.67 10.72
N THR A 226 -13.02 -3.67 11.50
CA THR A 226 -12.92 -3.81 12.96
C THR A 226 -14.27 -3.81 13.67
N VAL A 227 -15.30 -3.28 13.02
CA VAL A 227 -16.64 -3.12 13.60
C VAL A 227 -17.74 -3.82 12.78
N CYS A 228 -17.47 -4.16 11.54
CA CYS A 228 -18.40 -4.83 10.64
C CYS A 228 -17.64 -5.75 9.70
N THR A 229 -17.89 -7.06 9.77
CA THR A 229 -17.25 -8.05 8.91
C THR A 229 -18.28 -8.98 8.30
N MET A 230 -18.21 -9.14 6.98
CA MET A 230 -19.02 -10.11 6.25
C MET A 230 -18.46 -11.51 6.47
N VAL A 231 -19.31 -12.44 6.98
CA VAL A 231 -18.93 -13.83 7.27
C VAL A 231 -19.61 -14.84 6.35
N ASP A 232 -20.68 -14.45 5.67
CA ASP A 232 -21.41 -15.24 4.67
C ASP A 232 -22.19 -14.25 3.75
N PHE A 233 -22.82 -14.71 2.70
CA PHE A 233 -23.56 -13.90 1.71
C PHE A 233 -24.55 -12.91 2.32
N ASP A 234 -25.22 -13.30 3.41
CA ASP A 234 -26.27 -12.55 4.08
C ASP A 234 -25.99 -12.38 5.60
N LYS A 235 -24.77 -12.68 6.03
CA LYS A 235 -24.40 -12.64 7.44
C LYS A 235 -23.22 -11.75 7.70
N PHE A 236 -23.39 -10.87 8.67
CA PHE A 236 -22.38 -9.94 9.12
C PHE A 236 -22.21 -10.04 10.64
N THR A 237 -20.98 -9.96 11.09
CA THR A 237 -20.70 -9.62 12.49
C THR A 237 -20.60 -8.12 12.61
N VAL A 238 -21.30 -7.53 13.58
CA VAL A 238 -21.30 -6.07 13.79
C VAL A 238 -21.12 -5.77 15.27
N TYR A 239 -20.26 -4.82 15.57
CA TYR A 239 -20.15 -4.30 16.94
C TYR A 239 -21.33 -3.37 17.25
N PRO A 240 -22.20 -3.71 18.21
CA PRO A 240 -23.44 -2.94 18.45
C PRO A 240 -23.22 -1.49 18.83
N GLY A 241 -22.08 -1.15 19.44
CA GLY A 241 -21.78 0.22 19.89
C GLY A 241 -21.69 1.28 18.80
N ILE A 242 -21.67 0.88 17.50
CA ILE A 242 -21.67 1.85 16.39
C ILE A 242 -23.08 2.28 15.97
N PHE A 243 -24.14 1.55 16.32
CA PHE A 243 -25.48 1.78 15.76
C PHE A 243 -26.07 3.17 16.07
N GLU A 244 -25.74 3.74 17.23
CA GLU A 244 -26.25 5.07 17.60
C GLU A 244 -25.67 6.20 16.74
N THR A 245 -24.45 6.01 16.20
CA THR A 245 -23.72 7.03 15.43
C THR A 245 -23.58 6.68 13.96
N LEU A 246 -23.99 5.47 13.58
CA LEU A 246 -23.87 4.96 12.22
C LEU A 246 -24.65 5.83 11.23
N ARG A 247 -23.95 6.24 10.16
CA ARG A 247 -24.59 6.90 9.00
C ARG A 247 -24.14 6.18 7.74
N VAL A 248 -25.09 5.91 6.85
CA VAL A 248 -24.85 5.22 5.60
C VAL A 248 -25.30 6.12 4.45
N TYR A 249 -24.40 6.31 3.48
CA TYR A 249 -24.67 7.04 2.26
C TYR A 249 -24.58 6.06 1.09
N ARG A 250 -25.52 6.15 0.17
CA ARG A 250 -25.53 5.33 -1.04
C ARG A 250 -25.13 6.16 -2.24
N LEU A 251 -24.08 5.75 -2.93
CA LEU A 251 -23.65 6.29 -4.22
C LEU A 251 -24.03 5.28 -5.30
N THR A 252 -24.61 5.76 -6.39
CA THR A 252 -25.03 4.93 -7.53
C THR A 252 -24.61 5.57 -8.83
N ARG A 253 -24.48 4.75 -9.85
CA ARG A 253 -24.15 5.21 -11.21
C ARG A 253 -25.21 6.14 -11.84
N GLY A 254 -26.43 6.18 -11.31
CA GLY A 254 -27.57 6.92 -11.81
C GLY A 254 -28.61 6.02 -12.43
#